data_34aee1948bfcb79e3df55857b9a91ba1
#
_entry.id   34aee1948bfcb79e3df55857b9a91ba1
#
_cell.length_a   1.000
_cell.length_b   1.000
_cell.length_c   1.000
_cell.angle_alpha   90.00
_cell.angle_beta   90.00
_cell.angle_gamma   90.00
#
_symmetry.space_group_name_H-M   'P 1'
#
loop_
_entity.id
_entity.type
_entity.pdbx_description
1 polymer ?
#
loop_
_entity_poly.entity_id
_entity_poly.type
_entity_poly.pdbx_seq_one_letter_code
_entity_poly.pdbx_strand_id
1 'polypeptide(L)'
;MKARVTSFIVVLLFTTGSMHAQSIWDAEHLKTVKQSIQEQPYSDIFQELKSRADKLLNAVPYSVMDKEKTPASGDKHDYMSQARYYWPDPTKPDGLPYISRDGESNPELNKLDRNRLGSTASRITTLSLAWYFSNDERYAQKATELIRVWFFNKDTRMNPNLEYAQMIPGRHNNKGRSFGVIDTYSFIEM
;
A
#
# COMPACT_ATOMS: atom_id res chain seq x y z
N MET A 1 45.07 31.90 -48.11
CA MET A 1 44.95 30.75 -47.18
C MET A 1 43.52 30.68 -46.64
N LYS A 2 42.72 29.70 -47.06
CA LYS A 2 41.33 29.52 -46.58
C LYS A 2 41.36 28.39 -45.55
N ALA A 3 41.06 28.70 -44.30
CA ALA A 3 40.96 27.74 -43.24
C ALA A 3 39.63 26.93 -43.41
N ARG A 4 39.74 25.60 -43.52
CA ARG A 4 38.59 24.67 -43.47
C ARG A 4 38.24 24.41 -42.03
N VAL A 5 37.05 24.83 -41.60
CA VAL A 5 36.45 24.44 -40.32
C VAL A 5 35.78 23.07 -40.52
N THR A 6 36.35 22.06 -39.88
CA THR A 6 35.77 20.72 -39.87
C THR A 6 34.83 20.62 -38.70
N SER A 7 33.51 20.66 -38.95
CA SER A 7 32.49 20.42 -37.92
C SER A 7 32.44 18.96 -37.51
N PHE A 8 32.80 18.66 -36.26
CA PHE A 8 32.57 17.37 -35.66
C PHE A 8 31.11 17.29 -35.16
N ILE A 9 30.29 16.49 -35.81
CA ILE A 9 28.96 16.15 -35.32
C ILE A 9 29.12 15.03 -34.28
N VAL A 10 28.95 15.35 -33.00
CA VAL A 10 28.87 14.35 -31.94
C VAL A 10 27.44 13.79 -31.95
N VAL A 11 27.25 12.58 -32.45
CA VAL A 11 25.99 11.84 -32.36
C VAL A 11 25.92 11.23 -30.97
N LEU A 12 25.15 11.84 -30.06
CA LEU A 12 24.78 11.23 -28.77
C LEU A 12 23.76 10.12 -29.06
N LEU A 13 24.20 8.88 -29.04
CA LEU A 13 23.31 7.71 -29.00
C LEU A 13 22.68 7.61 -27.59
N PHE A 14 21.47 8.12 -27.45
CA PHE A 14 20.63 7.79 -26.31
C PHE A 14 20.20 6.32 -26.46
N THR A 15 20.88 5.42 -25.78
CA THR A 15 20.34 4.10 -25.53
C THR A 15 19.16 4.26 -24.57
N THR A 16 17.94 4.19 -25.08
CA THR A 16 16.73 4.05 -24.25
C THR A 16 16.78 2.66 -23.63
N GLY A 17 17.51 2.52 -22.55
CA GLY A 17 17.39 1.34 -21.69
C GLY A 17 15.97 1.33 -21.16
N SER A 18 15.16 0.36 -21.59
CA SER A 18 13.85 0.11 -20.98
C SER A 18 14.09 -0.23 -19.52
N MET A 19 13.85 0.73 -18.61
CA MET A 19 13.79 0.45 -17.19
C MET A 19 12.56 -0.43 -16.97
N HIS A 20 12.76 -1.74 -16.96
CA HIS A 20 11.75 -2.66 -16.48
C HIS A 20 11.66 -2.46 -14.96
N ALA A 21 10.55 -1.96 -14.49
CA ALA A 21 10.25 -1.98 -13.06
C ALA A 21 10.32 -3.45 -12.61
N GLN A 22 11.25 -3.76 -11.71
CA GLN A 22 11.32 -5.11 -11.13
C GLN A 22 10.08 -5.29 -10.25
N SER A 23 9.12 -6.06 -10.74
CA SER A 23 8.03 -6.59 -9.94
C SER A 23 8.55 -7.76 -9.09
N ILE A 24 8.04 -7.94 -7.88
CA ILE A 24 8.28 -9.16 -7.10
C ILE A 24 7.59 -10.37 -7.73
N TRP A 25 6.62 -10.12 -8.62
CA TRP A 25 5.91 -11.15 -9.36
C TRP A 25 6.70 -11.54 -10.60
N ASP A 26 7.12 -12.80 -10.68
CA ASP A 26 7.71 -13.37 -11.88
C ASP A 26 6.62 -13.67 -12.91
N ALA A 27 6.56 -12.86 -13.96
CA ALA A 27 5.53 -12.95 -14.99
C ALA A 27 5.57 -14.29 -15.76
N GLU A 28 6.75 -14.85 -16.01
CA GLU A 28 6.89 -16.15 -16.69
C GLU A 28 6.46 -17.28 -15.78
N HIS A 29 6.78 -17.20 -14.49
CA HIS A 29 6.29 -18.16 -13.52
C HIS A 29 4.75 -18.12 -13.40
N LEU A 30 4.15 -16.93 -13.27
CA LEU A 30 2.69 -16.78 -13.23
C LEU A 30 2.02 -17.36 -14.48
N LYS A 31 2.60 -17.15 -15.66
CA LYS A 31 2.11 -17.71 -16.92
C LYS A 31 2.17 -19.24 -16.93
N THR A 32 3.27 -19.81 -16.45
CA THR A 32 3.44 -21.25 -16.32
C THR A 32 2.41 -21.86 -15.38
N VAL A 33 2.20 -21.25 -14.19
CA VAL A 33 1.17 -21.68 -13.24
C VAL A 33 -0.23 -21.59 -13.86
N LYS A 34 -0.51 -20.52 -14.63
CA LYS A 34 -1.82 -20.36 -15.30
C LYS A 34 -2.10 -21.47 -16.31
N GLN A 35 -1.08 -21.97 -17.01
CA GLN A 35 -1.22 -23.07 -17.95
C GLN A 35 -1.59 -24.40 -17.25
N SER A 36 -1.06 -24.61 -16.04
CA SER A 36 -1.29 -25.84 -15.25
C SER A 36 -2.30 -25.62 -14.13
N ILE A 37 -3.13 -24.58 -14.17
CA ILE A 37 -4.00 -24.18 -13.06
C ILE A 37 -5.06 -25.23 -12.69
N GLN A 38 -5.38 -26.15 -13.59
CA GLN A 38 -6.31 -27.27 -13.37
C GLN A 38 -5.64 -28.54 -12.85
N GLU A 39 -4.31 -28.55 -12.76
CA GLU A 39 -3.51 -29.70 -12.32
C GLU A 39 -3.11 -29.55 -10.85
N GLN A 40 -2.91 -30.69 -10.17
CA GLN A 40 -2.38 -30.68 -8.80
C GLN A 40 -0.90 -30.24 -8.79
N PRO A 41 -0.43 -29.46 -7.82
CA PRO A 41 -1.19 -28.95 -6.65
C PRO A 41 -1.92 -27.61 -6.90
N TYR A 42 -1.79 -27.02 -8.09
CA TYR A 42 -2.29 -25.67 -8.39
C TYR A 42 -3.80 -25.56 -8.35
N SER A 43 -4.52 -26.63 -8.72
CA SER A 43 -5.99 -26.63 -8.72
C SER A 43 -6.58 -26.33 -7.34
N ASP A 44 -6.06 -26.93 -6.28
CA ASP A 44 -6.55 -26.70 -4.92
C ASP A 44 -6.24 -25.29 -4.43
N ILE A 45 -5.01 -24.82 -4.69
CA ILE A 45 -4.59 -23.45 -4.35
C ILE A 45 -5.46 -22.43 -5.08
N PHE A 46 -5.78 -22.68 -6.35
CA PHE A 46 -6.66 -21.82 -7.13
C PHE A 46 -8.09 -21.78 -6.60
N GLN A 47 -8.66 -22.93 -6.18
CA GLN A 47 -9.99 -22.97 -5.57
C GLN A 47 -10.02 -22.18 -4.26
N GLU A 48 -8.96 -22.27 -3.44
CA GLU A 48 -8.85 -21.46 -2.23
C GLU A 48 -8.77 -19.97 -2.54
N LEU A 49 -7.90 -19.56 -3.50
CA LEU A 49 -7.80 -18.18 -3.97
C LEU A 49 -9.15 -17.65 -4.44
N LYS A 50 -9.86 -18.43 -5.27
CA LYS A 50 -11.18 -18.08 -5.79
C LYS A 50 -12.20 -17.92 -4.66
N SER A 51 -12.24 -18.86 -3.72
CA SER A 51 -13.13 -18.76 -2.55
C SER A 51 -12.88 -17.50 -1.71
N ARG A 52 -11.61 -17.11 -1.53
CA ARG A 52 -11.25 -15.87 -0.84
C ARG A 52 -11.68 -14.64 -1.65
N ALA A 53 -11.46 -14.63 -2.95
CA ALA A 53 -11.83 -13.53 -3.83
C ALA A 53 -13.36 -13.36 -3.93
N ASP A 54 -14.13 -14.44 -3.99
CA ASP A 54 -15.61 -14.41 -4.01
C ASP A 54 -16.18 -13.68 -2.77
N LYS A 55 -15.59 -13.93 -1.59
CA LYS A 55 -15.97 -13.22 -0.35
C LYS A 55 -15.68 -11.72 -0.42
N LEU A 56 -14.67 -11.32 -1.18
CA LEU A 56 -14.29 -9.91 -1.32
C LEU A 56 -15.17 -9.13 -2.30
N LEU A 57 -15.91 -9.78 -3.18
CA LEU A 57 -16.80 -9.08 -4.13
C LEU A 57 -17.81 -8.18 -3.43
N ASN A 58 -18.30 -8.59 -2.25
CA ASN A 58 -19.26 -7.82 -1.46
C ASN A 58 -18.62 -7.05 -0.30
N ALA A 59 -17.29 -7.04 -0.20
CA ALA A 59 -16.61 -6.33 0.87
C ALA A 59 -16.71 -4.81 0.70
N VAL A 60 -17.05 -4.11 1.78
CA VAL A 60 -17.02 -2.65 1.80
C VAL A 60 -15.59 -2.16 1.66
N PRO A 61 -15.29 -1.24 0.73
CA PRO A 61 -13.98 -0.62 0.64
C PRO A 61 -13.61 0.13 1.92
N TYR A 62 -12.36 0.05 2.31
CA TYR A 62 -11.81 0.96 3.32
C TYR A 62 -11.35 2.27 2.68
N SER A 63 -11.42 3.33 3.46
CA SER A 63 -10.97 4.66 3.12
C SER A 63 -10.09 5.23 4.21
N VAL A 64 -9.21 6.16 3.88
CA VAL A 64 -8.48 6.98 4.85
C VAL A 64 -9.44 7.82 5.74
N MET A 65 -10.67 8.03 5.29
CA MET A 65 -11.71 8.75 6.05
C MET A 65 -12.33 7.93 7.19
N ASP A 66 -12.03 6.62 7.28
CA ASP A 66 -12.63 5.72 8.29
C ASP A 66 -11.92 5.76 9.64
N LYS A 67 -10.76 6.40 9.73
CA LYS A 67 -10.05 6.53 11.02
C LYS A 67 -10.83 7.36 12.03
N GLU A 68 -10.70 7.00 13.31
CA GLU A 68 -11.43 7.69 14.39
C GLU A 68 -10.79 9.04 14.78
N LYS A 69 -9.48 9.21 14.53
CA LYS A 69 -8.74 10.43 14.89
C LYS A 69 -8.41 11.26 13.65
N THR A 70 -8.37 12.55 13.78
CA THR A 70 -7.90 13.47 12.74
C THR A 70 -6.41 13.76 12.97
N PRO A 71 -5.56 13.74 11.91
CA PRO A 71 -4.17 14.16 12.01
C PRO A 71 -3.99 15.60 12.50
N ALA A 72 -2.79 15.94 12.98
CA ALA A 72 -2.50 17.29 13.47
C ALA A 72 -2.61 18.40 12.40
N SER A 73 -2.64 18.06 11.11
CA SER A 73 -2.98 18.97 10.00
C SER A 73 -4.41 19.47 10.04
N GLY A 74 -5.33 18.74 10.67
CA GLY A 74 -6.78 18.96 10.57
C GLY A 74 -7.40 18.33 9.32
N ASP A 75 -6.61 17.79 8.39
CA ASP A 75 -7.09 17.12 7.17
C ASP A 75 -7.19 15.60 7.38
N LYS A 76 -8.41 15.09 7.34
CA LYS A 76 -8.67 13.66 7.52
C LYS A 76 -8.20 12.80 6.33
N HIS A 77 -7.89 13.42 5.18
CA HIS A 77 -7.27 12.75 4.05
C HIS A 77 -5.79 12.39 4.28
N ASP A 78 -5.12 13.02 5.24
CA ASP A 78 -3.76 12.64 5.58
C ASP A 78 -3.74 11.28 6.27
N TYR A 79 -2.86 10.40 5.79
CA TYR A 79 -2.62 9.10 6.40
C TYR A 79 -2.10 9.25 7.82
N MET A 80 -2.66 8.51 8.75
CA MET A 80 -2.27 8.57 10.16
C MET A 80 -2.09 7.16 10.74
N SER A 81 -0.94 6.91 11.34
CA SER A 81 -0.69 5.71 12.13
C SER A 81 0.11 6.03 13.37
N GLN A 82 0.08 5.14 14.35
CA GLN A 82 0.79 5.30 15.61
C GLN A 82 1.90 4.25 15.73
N ALA A 83 3.00 4.63 16.39
CA ALA A 83 4.06 3.73 16.78
C ALA A 83 3.52 2.64 17.71
N ARG A 84 3.78 1.36 17.34
CA ARG A 84 3.10 0.19 17.89
C ARG A 84 3.18 0.05 19.41
N TYR A 85 4.35 0.30 19.99
CA TYR A 85 4.66 0.02 21.38
C TYR A 85 4.58 1.26 22.27
N TYR A 86 3.86 2.30 21.84
CA TYR A 86 3.72 3.53 22.60
C TYR A 86 2.34 3.62 23.24
N TRP A 87 2.35 3.93 24.54
CA TRP A 87 1.18 3.96 25.40
C TRP A 87 1.10 5.28 26.18
N PRO A 88 -0.10 5.69 26.61
CA PRO A 88 -0.22 6.84 27.51
C PRO A 88 0.70 6.71 28.72
N ASP A 89 1.35 7.80 29.11
CA ASP A 89 2.14 7.87 30.33
C ASP A 89 1.20 7.91 31.55
N PRO A 90 1.16 6.87 32.42
CA PRO A 90 0.26 6.82 33.56
C PRO A 90 0.59 7.86 34.64
N THR A 91 1.76 8.49 34.57
CA THR A 91 2.18 9.53 35.52
C THR A 91 1.72 10.93 35.12
N LYS A 92 1.10 11.07 33.94
CA LYS A 92 0.63 12.34 33.39
C LYS A 92 -0.90 12.38 33.34
N PRO A 93 -1.54 13.49 33.69
CA PRO A 93 -2.99 13.61 33.66
C PRO A 93 -3.62 13.39 32.28
N ASP A 94 -2.92 13.81 31.22
CA ASP A 94 -3.31 13.67 29.80
C ASP A 94 -2.67 12.47 29.10
N GLY A 95 -1.81 11.72 29.82
CA GLY A 95 -1.05 10.59 29.28
C GLY A 95 0.05 10.98 28.29
N LEU A 96 0.37 12.28 28.13
CA LEU A 96 1.31 12.78 27.13
C LEU A 96 2.64 13.25 27.74
N PRO A 97 3.75 13.07 26.99
CA PRO A 97 3.89 12.27 25.75
C PRO A 97 3.83 10.77 26.03
N TYR A 98 3.34 9.99 25.05
CA TYR A 98 3.34 8.53 25.17
C TYR A 98 4.73 7.97 25.43
N ILE A 99 4.80 6.94 26.26
CA ILE A 99 6.03 6.20 26.63
C ILE A 99 6.09 4.84 25.94
N SER A 100 7.30 4.35 25.72
CA SER A 100 7.51 3.02 25.13
C SER A 100 7.24 1.92 26.15
N ARG A 101 6.53 0.87 25.73
CA ARG A 101 6.40 -0.43 26.42
C ARG A 101 6.78 -1.50 25.41
N ASP A 102 8.03 -1.95 25.49
CA ASP A 102 8.56 -2.89 24.52
C ASP A 102 7.80 -4.22 24.55
N GLY A 103 7.48 -4.74 23.36
CA GLY A 103 6.69 -5.97 23.19
C GLY A 103 5.15 -5.79 23.36
N GLU A 104 4.66 -4.68 23.93
CA GLU A 104 3.23 -4.47 24.19
C GLU A 104 2.58 -3.64 23.06
N SER A 105 1.88 -4.31 22.14
CA SER A 105 1.13 -3.60 21.08
C SER A 105 -0.05 -2.83 21.64
N ASN A 106 -0.12 -1.53 21.35
CA ASN A 106 -1.25 -0.69 21.75
C ASN A 106 -2.47 -0.91 20.83
N PRO A 107 -3.64 -1.32 21.33
CA PRO A 107 -4.83 -1.59 20.52
C PRO A 107 -5.42 -0.34 19.85
N GLU A 108 -5.07 0.88 20.27
CA GLU A 108 -5.47 2.13 19.59
C GLU A 108 -5.02 2.19 18.13
N LEU A 109 -3.98 1.42 17.75
CA LEU A 109 -3.55 1.28 16.36
C LEU A 109 -4.68 0.86 15.41
N ASN A 110 -5.63 0.05 15.89
CA ASN A 110 -6.74 -0.47 15.10
C ASN A 110 -7.74 0.61 14.68
N LYS A 111 -7.71 1.77 15.37
CA LYS A 111 -8.56 2.92 15.09
C LYS A 111 -8.02 3.83 14.00
N LEU A 112 -6.80 3.57 13.55
CA LEU A 112 -6.04 4.36 12.57
C LEU A 112 -5.90 3.63 11.23
N ASP A 113 -5.14 4.20 10.30
CA ASP A 113 -5.15 3.78 8.89
C ASP A 113 -4.33 2.53 8.59
N ARG A 114 -3.31 2.20 9.39
CA ARG A 114 -2.34 1.14 9.04
C ARG A 114 -2.99 -0.19 8.66
N ASN A 115 -3.90 -0.68 9.50
CA ASN A 115 -4.54 -1.97 9.26
C ASN A 115 -5.50 -1.92 8.07
N ARG A 116 -6.16 -0.77 7.86
CA ARG A 116 -7.04 -0.55 6.70
C ARG A 116 -6.26 -0.52 5.40
N LEU A 117 -5.11 0.17 5.39
CA LEU A 117 -4.21 0.22 4.23
C LEU A 117 -3.68 -1.17 3.88
N GLY A 118 -3.11 -1.89 4.85
CA GLY A 118 -2.62 -3.26 4.64
C GLY A 118 -3.73 -4.20 4.17
N SER A 119 -4.92 -4.09 4.75
CA SER A 119 -6.10 -4.86 4.33
C SER A 119 -6.53 -4.53 2.90
N THR A 120 -6.52 -3.25 2.52
CA THR A 120 -6.84 -2.80 1.16
C THR A 120 -5.85 -3.38 0.15
N ALA A 121 -4.55 -3.28 0.41
CA ALA A 121 -3.51 -3.85 -0.46
C ALA A 121 -3.68 -5.37 -0.63
N SER A 122 -3.84 -6.13 0.47
CA SER A 122 -4.05 -7.58 0.42
C SER A 122 -5.31 -7.98 -0.35
N ARG A 123 -6.40 -7.21 -0.22
CA ARG A 123 -7.63 -7.46 -0.99
C ARG A 123 -7.41 -7.21 -2.48
N ILE A 124 -6.73 -6.14 -2.85
CA ILE A 124 -6.39 -5.83 -4.25
C ILE A 124 -5.54 -6.95 -4.84
N THR A 125 -4.48 -7.37 -4.16
CA THR A 125 -3.62 -8.49 -4.61
C THR A 125 -4.42 -9.77 -4.81
N THR A 126 -5.27 -10.15 -3.83
CA THR A 126 -6.13 -11.35 -3.92
C THR A 126 -7.05 -11.30 -5.14
N LEU A 127 -7.73 -10.17 -5.34
CA LEU A 127 -8.65 -9.98 -6.47
C LEU A 127 -7.92 -9.96 -7.81
N SER A 128 -6.76 -9.29 -7.89
CA SER A 128 -5.95 -9.22 -9.11
C SER A 128 -5.43 -10.60 -9.53
N LEU A 129 -4.95 -11.40 -8.58
CA LEU A 129 -4.53 -12.77 -8.86
C LEU A 129 -5.71 -13.66 -9.26
N ALA A 130 -6.86 -13.52 -8.59
CA ALA A 130 -8.06 -14.26 -8.96
C ALA A 130 -8.54 -13.91 -10.38
N TRP A 131 -8.52 -12.63 -10.76
CA TRP A 131 -8.78 -12.19 -12.13
C TRP A 131 -7.78 -12.78 -13.12
N TYR A 132 -6.49 -12.66 -12.82
CA TYR A 132 -5.43 -13.14 -13.70
C TYR A 132 -5.58 -14.63 -14.03
N PHE A 133 -5.88 -15.47 -13.05
CA PHE A 133 -6.00 -16.91 -13.23
C PHE A 133 -7.35 -17.36 -13.77
N SER A 134 -8.45 -16.64 -13.46
CA SER A 134 -9.81 -17.04 -13.87
C SER A 134 -10.33 -16.33 -15.12
N ASN A 135 -9.78 -15.15 -15.47
CA ASN A 135 -10.34 -14.18 -16.42
C ASN A 135 -11.76 -13.71 -16.03
N ASP A 136 -12.15 -13.77 -14.76
CA ASP A 136 -13.45 -13.29 -14.29
C ASP A 136 -13.35 -11.78 -13.99
N GLU A 137 -13.95 -10.97 -14.85
CA GLU A 137 -13.90 -9.50 -14.79
C GLU A 137 -14.49 -8.91 -13.50
N ARG A 138 -15.32 -9.63 -12.77
CA ARG A 138 -15.88 -9.16 -11.49
C ARG A 138 -14.77 -8.85 -10.48
N TYR A 139 -13.69 -9.65 -10.48
CA TYR A 139 -12.56 -9.43 -9.58
C TYR A 139 -11.76 -8.19 -9.97
N ALA A 140 -11.51 -7.97 -11.27
CA ALA A 140 -10.82 -6.76 -11.74
C ALA A 140 -11.62 -5.48 -11.43
N GLN A 141 -12.94 -5.53 -11.63
CA GLN A 141 -13.84 -4.42 -11.30
C GLN A 141 -13.78 -4.09 -9.81
N LYS A 142 -13.83 -5.11 -8.95
CA LYS A 142 -13.74 -4.93 -7.49
C LYS A 142 -12.38 -4.42 -7.05
N ALA A 143 -11.28 -4.93 -7.60
CA ALA A 143 -9.93 -4.43 -7.33
C ALA A 143 -9.82 -2.94 -7.71
N THR A 144 -10.34 -2.57 -8.89
CA THR A 144 -10.36 -1.18 -9.35
C THR A 144 -11.19 -0.27 -8.43
N GLU A 145 -12.33 -0.75 -7.92
CA GLU A 145 -13.12 -0.01 -6.92
C GLU A 145 -12.30 0.30 -5.66
N LEU A 146 -11.60 -0.71 -5.10
CA LEU A 146 -10.76 -0.52 -3.92
C LEU A 146 -9.64 0.50 -4.16
N ILE A 147 -8.96 0.40 -5.31
CA ILE A 147 -7.91 1.34 -5.71
C ILE A 147 -8.49 2.77 -5.82
N ARG A 148 -9.66 2.93 -6.47
CA ARG A 148 -10.29 4.24 -6.63
C ARG A 148 -10.66 4.87 -5.30
N VAL A 149 -11.22 4.10 -4.37
CA VAL A 149 -11.62 4.61 -3.06
C VAL A 149 -10.41 5.10 -2.27
N TRP A 150 -9.30 4.35 -2.27
CA TRP A 150 -8.15 4.70 -1.46
C TRP A 150 -7.26 5.79 -2.08
N PHE A 151 -7.13 5.82 -3.43
CA PHE A 151 -6.11 6.65 -4.08
C PHE A 151 -6.64 7.75 -5.01
N PHE A 152 -7.89 7.68 -5.48
CA PHE A 152 -8.35 8.56 -6.56
C PHE A 152 -9.60 9.37 -6.27
N ASN A 153 -10.59 8.82 -5.57
CA ASN A 153 -11.85 9.51 -5.34
C ASN A 153 -11.65 10.71 -4.40
N LYS A 154 -12.11 11.88 -4.81
CA LYS A 154 -11.91 13.14 -4.09
C LYS A 154 -12.33 13.08 -2.61
N ASP A 155 -13.45 12.41 -2.33
CA ASP A 155 -14.06 12.41 -1.00
C ASP A 155 -13.48 11.35 -0.07
N THR A 156 -12.65 10.42 -0.61
CA THR A 156 -12.19 9.24 0.16
C THR A 156 -10.70 8.96 0.04
N ARG A 157 -10.01 9.57 -0.92
CA ARG A 157 -8.61 9.28 -1.21
C ARG A 157 -7.67 9.73 -0.10
N MET A 158 -6.60 9.02 0.06
CA MET A 158 -5.45 9.42 0.86
C MET A 158 -4.67 10.54 0.15
N ASN A 159 -4.21 11.56 0.89
CA ASN A 159 -3.20 12.48 0.40
C ASN A 159 -1.88 11.72 0.17
N PRO A 160 -1.11 12.05 -0.90
CA PRO A 160 0.08 11.30 -1.28
C PRO A 160 1.30 11.64 -0.38
N ASN A 161 1.12 11.51 0.94
CA ASN A 161 2.18 11.72 1.91
C ASN A 161 2.03 10.78 3.12
N LEU A 162 3.10 10.64 3.91
CA LEU A 162 3.16 9.85 5.14
C LEU A 162 3.54 10.71 6.35
N GLU A 163 3.20 12.00 6.32
CA GLU A 163 3.65 12.96 7.33
C GLU A 163 3.21 12.60 8.76
N TYR A 164 2.12 11.86 8.91
CA TYR A 164 1.60 11.40 10.21
C TYR A 164 1.71 9.89 10.42
N ALA A 165 2.58 9.21 9.63
CA ALA A 165 2.80 7.78 9.78
C ALA A 165 3.71 7.46 10.96
N GLN A 166 3.37 6.44 11.76
CA GLN A 166 4.14 6.01 12.95
C GLN A 166 4.36 7.14 13.97
N MET A 167 3.39 8.03 14.13
CA MET A 167 3.49 9.11 15.12
C MET A 167 3.55 8.58 16.55
N ILE A 168 4.11 9.37 17.45
CA ILE A 168 4.06 9.16 18.90
C ILE A 168 3.29 10.32 19.50
N PRO A 169 2.09 10.08 20.08
CA PRO A 169 1.29 11.14 20.68
C PRO A 169 2.09 11.99 21.68
N GLY A 170 1.98 13.31 21.55
CA GLY A 170 2.72 14.27 22.39
C GLY A 170 4.18 14.49 22.03
N ARG A 171 4.69 13.87 20.95
CA ARG A 171 6.06 14.12 20.42
C ARG A 171 6.02 14.72 19.03
N HIS A 172 7.03 15.55 18.72
CA HIS A 172 7.22 16.14 17.38
C HIS A 172 5.94 16.79 16.80
N ASN A 173 5.17 17.50 17.62
CA ASN A 173 3.88 18.10 17.25
C ASN A 173 2.90 17.07 16.62
N ASN A 174 2.93 15.83 17.11
CA ASN A 174 2.18 14.70 16.58
C ASN A 174 2.44 14.37 15.10
N LYS A 175 3.60 14.76 14.57
CA LYS A 175 4.07 14.30 13.26
C LYS A 175 4.62 12.89 13.33
N GLY A 176 4.66 12.24 12.17
CA GLY A 176 5.21 10.91 11.99
C GLY A 176 6.72 10.86 12.13
N ARG A 177 7.26 9.66 11.92
CA ARG A 177 8.69 9.36 11.97
C ARG A 177 9.16 8.77 10.65
N SER A 178 10.49 8.79 10.40
CA SER A 178 11.08 8.14 9.22
C SER A 178 10.71 6.66 9.08
N PHE A 179 10.45 5.97 10.20
CA PHE A 179 9.91 4.61 10.20
C PHE A 179 8.50 4.47 9.60
N GLY A 180 7.81 5.57 9.33
CA GLY A 180 6.48 5.57 8.73
C GLY A 180 6.42 4.86 7.38
N VAL A 181 7.52 4.85 6.63
CA VAL A 181 7.62 4.14 5.34
C VAL A 181 7.33 2.63 5.46
N ILE A 182 7.55 2.02 6.62
CA ILE A 182 7.27 0.59 6.83
C ILE A 182 5.76 0.25 6.71
N ASP A 183 4.89 1.23 6.85
CA ASP A 183 3.45 1.02 6.73
C ASP A 183 3.03 0.77 5.27
N THR A 184 3.88 1.13 4.29
CA THR A 184 3.67 0.87 2.86
C THR A 184 4.23 -0.46 2.39
N TYR A 185 4.77 -1.30 3.29
CA TYR A 185 5.31 -2.61 2.93
C TYR A 185 4.33 -3.45 2.10
N SER A 186 3.04 -3.37 2.41
CA SER A 186 1.99 -4.08 1.69
C SER A 186 1.85 -3.67 0.21
N PHE A 187 2.41 -2.52 -0.20
CA PHE A 187 2.40 -2.08 -1.60
C PHE A 187 3.38 -2.85 -2.49
N ILE A 188 4.36 -3.54 -1.89
CA ILE A 188 5.34 -4.32 -2.63
C ILE A 188 4.63 -5.45 -3.42
N GLU A 189 3.56 -6.01 -2.87
CA GLU A 189 2.80 -7.11 -3.47
C GLU A 189 1.58 -6.64 -4.28
N MET A 190 1.19 -5.38 -4.16
CA MET A 190 0.04 -4.80 -4.84
C MET A 190 0.39 -4.33 -6.26
#